data_d708978593fae7bf3f2c322640c1399c
#
_entry.id   d708978593fae7bf3f2c322640c1399c
#
_cell.length_a   1.000
_cell.length_b   1.000
_cell.length_c   1.000
_cell.angle_alpha   90.00
_cell.angle_beta   90.00
_cell.angle_gamma   90.00
#
_symmetry.space_group_name_H-M   'P 1'
#
loop_
_entity.id
_entity.type
_entity.pdbx_description
1 polymer ?
#
loop_
_entity_poly.entity_id
_entity_poly.type
_entity_poly.pdbx_seq_one_letter_code
_entity_poly.pdbx_strand_id
1 'polypeptide(L)'
;MTEAHPLDRPAFAALSSDWAQIAVIDHQARRLHPDYGPFASSDSPEALEVLLPLARAHGPIWIVEEKLPSIWPAGLKLEKQAEVIQMVAPTLAPLSGNAQFEELTDADGPEMRNLARMTEPGPFAEKTHLLGRFVGVRQNGQIAAMAGERMRLPGFTEVSGVCTHPDHRGYGYAALLTYEIARGIIAAGAVPFLHCYPSNVPAVRAYEKIGFVTRRTLTAMVLTAD
;
A
#
# COMPACT_ATOMS: atom_id res chain seq x y z
N MET A 1 27.08 -9.52 -8.76
CA MET A 1 25.60 -9.70 -8.63
C MET A 1 25.05 -8.34 -8.29
N THR A 2 24.21 -7.74 -9.13
CA THR A 2 23.51 -6.51 -8.81
C THR A 2 22.55 -6.82 -7.66
N GLU A 3 22.68 -6.09 -6.56
CA GLU A 3 21.77 -6.18 -5.43
C GLU A 3 20.32 -5.98 -5.93
N ALA A 4 19.40 -6.85 -5.52
CA ALA A 4 18.00 -6.74 -5.96
C ALA A 4 17.41 -5.41 -5.47
N HIS A 5 16.76 -4.68 -6.35
CA HIS A 5 16.20 -3.37 -5.99
C HIS A 5 15.05 -3.54 -4.96
N PRO A 6 15.01 -2.77 -3.86
CA PRO A 6 14.02 -2.95 -2.79
C PRO A 6 12.57 -2.95 -3.29
N LEU A 7 12.27 -2.15 -4.31
CA LEU A 7 10.94 -2.08 -4.93
C LEU A 7 10.58 -3.27 -5.82
N ASP A 8 11.49 -4.22 -6.08
CA ASP A 8 11.17 -5.42 -6.86
C ASP A 8 10.33 -6.41 -6.04
N ARG A 9 10.51 -6.39 -4.71
CA ARG A 9 9.76 -7.17 -3.73
C ARG A 9 9.39 -6.28 -2.52
N PRO A 10 8.47 -5.30 -2.71
CA PRO A 10 8.26 -4.24 -1.72
C PRO A 10 7.75 -4.76 -0.38
N ALA A 11 6.86 -5.77 -0.38
CA ALA A 11 6.38 -6.37 0.86
C ALA A 11 7.50 -7.12 1.60
N PHE A 12 8.36 -7.86 0.89
CA PHE A 12 9.54 -8.52 1.48
C PHE A 12 10.51 -7.50 2.08
N ALA A 13 10.84 -6.45 1.34
CA ALA A 13 11.74 -5.41 1.80
C ALA A 13 11.20 -4.70 3.05
N ALA A 14 9.91 -4.36 3.10
CA ALA A 14 9.28 -3.76 4.27
C ALA A 14 9.27 -4.73 5.48
N LEU A 15 8.89 -6.00 5.28
CA LEU A 15 8.86 -7.03 6.33
C LEU A 15 10.25 -7.40 6.85
N SER A 16 11.30 -7.10 6.10
CA SER A 16 12.69 -7.33 6.49
C SER A 16 13.38 -6.06 7.02
N SER A 17 12.69 -4.93 7.05
CA SER A 17 13.20 -3.64 7.56
C SER A 17 12.22 -3.00 8.55
N ASP A 18 11.51 -1.95 8.19
CA ASP A 18 10.68 -1.15 9.11
C ASP A 18 9.52 -1.93 9.73
N TRP A 19 8.98 -2.92 9.03
CA TRP A 19 7.93 -3.79 9.56
C TRP A 19 8.43 -4.99 10.35
N ALA A 20 9.75 -5.21 10.44
CA ALA A 20 10.31 -6.39 11.11
C ALA A 20 9.85 -6.55 12.56
N GLN A 21 9.63 -5.43 13.28
CA GLN A 21 9.17 -5.44 14.68
C GLN A 21 7.69 -5.80 14.86
N ILE A 22 6.89 -5.65 13.80
CA ILE A 22 5.45 -5.98 13.78
C ILE A 22 5.13 -7.12 12.82
N ALA A 23 6.16 -7.81 12.34
CA ALA A 23 6.01 -9.00 11.50
C ALA A 23 5.85 -10.26 12.35
N VAL A 24 5.00 -11.15 11.88
CA VAL A 24 4.96 -12.55 12.34
C VAL A 24 5.88 -13.34 11.41
N ILE A 25 6.88 -14.01 11.97
CA ILE A 25 7.89 -14.75 11.23
C ILE A 25 7.74 -16.24 11.54
N ASP A 26 7.72 -17.06 10.51
CA ASP A 26 7.78 -18.50 10.58
C ASP A 26 8.82 -19.02 9.57
N HIS A 27 10.01 -19.36 10.05
CA HIS A 27 11.16 -19.78 9.23
C HIS A 27 11.46 -18.78 8.09
N GLN A 28 11.19 -19.19 6.85
CA GLN A 28 11.40 -18.40 5.63
C GLN A 28 10.18 -17.55 5.25
N ALA A 29 9.10 -17.63 6.01
CA ALA A 29 7.87 -16.91 5.79
C ALA A 29 7.77 -15.70 6.72
N ARG A 30 7.27 -14.60 6.20
CA ARG A 30 6.97 -13.37 6.95
C ARG A 30 5.60 -12.87 6.59
N ARG A 31 4.86 -12.39 7.57
CA ARG A 31 3.66 -11.60 7.33
C ARG A 31 3.58 -10.42 8.27
N LEU A 32 2.95 -9.36 7.83
CA LEU A 32 2.57 -8.26 8.70
C LEU A 32 1.55 -8.76 9.72
N HIS A 33 1.64 -8.29 10.97
CA HIS A 33 0.63 -8.64 11.98
C HIS A 33 -0.78 -8.31 11.45
N PRO A 34 -1.78 -9.19 11.62
CA PRO A 34 -3.11 -9.04 11.04
C PRO A 34 -3.80 -7.70 11.31
N ASP A 35 -3.58 -7.12 12.49
CA ASP A 35 -4.13 -5.82 12.85
C ASP A 35 -3.68 -4.69 11.91
N TYR A 36 -2.50 -4.80 11.31
CA TYR A 36 -1.94 -3.78 10.43
C TYR A 36 -2.22 -4.05 8.95
N GLY A 37 -2.39 -5.32 8.56
CA GLY A 37 -2.70 -5.69 7.19
C GLY A 37 -2.35 -7.13 6.82
N PRO A 38 -2.73 -7.55 5.63
CA PRO A 38 -2.59 -8.95 5.21
C PRO A 38 -1.28 -9.26 4.48
N PHE A 39 -0.36 -8.31 4.34
CA PHE A 39 0.84 -8.49 3.51
C PHE A 39 1.75 -9.58 4.03
N ALA A 40 2.22 -10.45 3.12
CA ALA A 40 3.16 -11.52 3.40
C ALA A 40 4.19 -11.66 2.28
N SER A 41 5.30 -12.30 2.59
CA SER A 41 6.33 -12.67 1.63
C SER A 41 7.17 -13.81 2.17
N SER A 42 7.86 -14.52 1.29
CA SER A 42 8.85 -15.55 1.60
C SER A 42 10.26 -15.09 1.25
N ASP A 43 11.30 -15.77 1.76
CA ASP A 43 12.70 -15.43 1.42
C ASP A 43 12.98 -15.62 -0.08
N SER A 44 12.33 -16.59 -0.74
CA SER A 44 12.36 -16.79 -2.18
C SER A 44 10.98 -16.56 -2.80
N PRO A 45 10.87 -15.80 -3.90
CA PRO A 45 9.59 -15.55 -4.56
C PRO A 45 8.92 -16.82 -5.11
N GLU A 46 9.69 -17.89 -5.35
CA GLU A 46 9.20 -19.17 -5.83
C GLU A 46 8.67 -20.08 -4.70
N ALA A 47 9.11 -19.83 -3.45
CA ALA A 47 8.80 -20.68 -2.30
C ALA A 47 7.53 -20.21 -1.57
N LEU A 48 6.40 -20.17 -2.26
CA LEU A 48 5.13 -19.72 -1.67
C LEU A 48 4.53 -20.74 -0.69
N GLU A 49 4.91 -22.02 -0.76
CA GLU A 49 4.44 -23.09 0.15
C GLU A 49 4.77 -22.78 1.62
N VAL A 50 5.87 -22.05 1.88
CA VAL A 50 6.25 -21.67 3.25
C VAL A 50 5.27 -20.67 3.88
N LEU A 51 4.39 -20.03 3.10
CA LEU A 51 3.37 -19.09 3.57
C LEU A 51 2.12 -19.80 4.12
N LEU A 52 1.93 -21.10 3.83
CA LEU A 52 0.75 -21.86 4.23
C LEU A 52 0.49 -21.87 5.74
N PRO A 53 1.48 -22.07 6.63
CA PRO A 53 1.26 -22.02 8.07
C PRO A 53 0.73 -20.63 8.53
N LEU A 54 1.27 -19.56 7.98
CA LEU A 54 0.84 -18.20 8.31
C LEU A 54 -0.57 -17.91 7.80
N ALA A 55 -0.93 -18.40 6.62
CA ALA A 55 -2.28 -18.29 6.08
C ALA A 55 -3.31 -19.07 6.94
N ARG A 56 -2.94 -20.27 7.42
CA ARG A 56 -3.79 -21.07 8.32
C ARG A 56 -3.99 -20.42 9.68
N ALA A 57 -2.94 -19.89 10.26
CA ALA A 57 -2.98 -19.33 11.60
C ALA A 57 -3.67 -17.96 11.66
N HIS A 58 -3.58 -17.17 10.60
CA HIS A 58 -3.92 -15.75 10.63
C HIS A 58 -4.85 -15.28 9.50
N GLY A 59 -5.39 -16.20 8.70
CA GLY A 59 -6.29 -15.90 7.60
C GLY A 59 -5.60 -15.40 6.32
N PRO A 60 -6.36 -14.83 5.39
CA PRO A 60 -5.88 -14.44 4.07
C PRO A 60 -4.59 -13.64 4.08
N ILE A 61 -3.71 -13.90 3.11
CA ILE A 61 -2.47 -13.17 2.89
C ILE A 61 -2.46 -12.51 1.52
N TRP A 62 -1.81 -11.35 1.45
CA TRP A 62 -1.59 -10.62 0.22
C TRP A 62 -0.09 -10.61 -0.11
N ILE A 63 0.25 -11.03 -1.32
CA ILE A 63 1.60 -10.94 -1.85
C ILE A 63 1.62 -10.03 -3.07
N VAL A 64 2.74 -9.33 -3.27
CA VAL A 64 2.98 -8.43 -4.40
C VAL A 64 4.34 -8.79 -4.98
N GLU A 65 4.33 -9.47 -6.12
CA GLU A 65 5.52 -10.03 -6.77
C GLU A 65 5.51 -9.74 -8.28
N GLU A 66 6.67 -9.76 -8.91
CA GLU A 66 6.80 -9.57 -10.36
C GLU A 66 6.27 -10.79 -11.14
N LYS A 67 6.49 -11.98 -10.60
CA LYS A 67 6.19 -13.25 -11.29
C LYS A 67 5.31 -14.14 -10.43
N LEU A 68 4.46 -14.87 -11.11
CA LEU A 68 3.70 -15.96 -10.50
C LEU A 68 4.57 -17.21 -10.37
N PRO A 69 4.31 -18.08 -9.37
CA PRO A 69 4.98 -19.36 -9.29
C PRO A 69 4.65 -20.22 -10.51
N SER A 70 5.64 -20.96 -10.99
CA SER A 70 5.46 -21.92 -12.10
C SER A 70 4.59 -23.12 -11.69
N ILE A 71 4.65 -23.47 -10.39
CA ILE A 71 3.88 -24.56 -9.78
C ILE A 71 3.14 -23.96 -8.60
N TRP A 72 1.82 -24.18 -8.57
CA TRP A 72 1.00 -23.66 -7.49
C TRP A 72 1.14 -24.56 -6.25
N PRO A 73 1.48 -23.99 -5.07
CA PRO A 73 1.66 -24.81 -3.86
C PRO A 73 0.37 -25.50 -3.41
N ALA A 74 0.47 -26.76 -3.07
CA ALA A 74 -0.64 -27.49 -2.47
C ALA A 74 -1.04 -26.88 -1.12
N GLY A 75 -2.36 -26.76 -0.86
CA GLY A 75 -2.90 -26.19 0.37
C GLY A 75 -3.04 -24.66 0.37
N LEU A 76 -2.52 -23.98 -0.65
CA LEU A 76 -2.79 -22.55 -0.88
C LEU A 76 -3.74 -22.38 -2.07
N LYS A 77 -4.80 -21.62 -1.85
CA LYS A 77 -5.80 -21.27 -2.87
C LYS A 77 -5.65 -19.82 -3.28
N LEU A 78 -5.62 -19.58 -4.58
CA LEU A 78 -5.66 -18.23 -5.17
C LEU A 78 -7.11 -17.73 -5.20
N GLU A 79 -7.44 -16.78 -4.33
CA GLU A 79 -8.79 -16.18 -4.29
C GLU A 79 -8.92 -15.01 -5.26
N LYS A 80 -7.86 -14.21 -5.39
CA LYS A 80 -7.86 -13.03 -6.25
C LYS A 80 -6.47 -12.78 -6.79
N GLN A 81 -6.42 -12.35 -8.05
CA GLN A 81 -5.22 -11.88 -8.71
C GLN A 81 -5.54 -10.60 -9.48
N ALA A 82 -4.62 -9.65 -9.45
CA ALA A 82 -4.73 -8.44 -10.23
C ALA A 82 -3.35 -7.89 -10.59
N GLU A 83 -3.24 -7.33 -11.77
CA GLU A 83 -2.10 -6.53 -12.17
C GLU A 83 -2.14 -5.19 -11.45
N VAL A 84 -1.00 -4.74 -10.95
CA VAL A 84 -0.81 -3.41 -10.36
C VAL A 84 0.43 -2.76 -10.98
N ILE A 85 0.31 -1.51 -11.36
CA ILE A 85 1.48 -0.69 -11.72
C ILE A 85 2.09 -0.12 -10.46
N GLN A 86 3.41 -0.22 -10.38
CA GLN A 86 4.21 0.45 -9.36
C GLN A 86 4.73 1.76 -9.95
N MET A 87 4.40 2.87 -9.30
CA MET A 87 4.82 4.20 -9.71
C MET A 87 5.74 4.81 -8.66
N VAL A 88 6.69 5.65 -9.10
CA VAL A 88 7.66 6.36 -8.24
C VAL A 88 7.71 7.84 -8.60
N ALA A 89 8.00 8.70 -7.62
CA ALA A 89 8.15 10.14 -7.85
C ALA A 89 9.41 10.67 -7.13
N PRO A 90 10.60 10.56 -7.72
CA PRO A 90 11.82 11.15 -7.14
C PRO A 90 11.73 12.67 -6.97
N THR A 91 10.93 13.31 -7.80
CA THR A 91 10.61 14.74 -7.75
C THR A 91 9.13 14.94 -7.99
N LEU A 92 8.55 16.02 -7.45
CA LEU A 92 7.15 16.35 -7.65
C LEU A 92 6.99 17.53 -8.60
N ALA A 93 5.99 17.44 -9.47
CA ALA A 93 5.53 18.57 -10.25
C ALA A 93 4.71 19.52 -9.36
N PRO A 94 4.80 20.85 -9.53
CA PRO A 94 4.00 21.79 -8.76
C PRO A 94 2.50 21.49 -8.89
N LEU A 95 1.81 21.41 -7.76
CA LEU A 95 0.37 21.25 -7.73
C LEU A 95 -0.27 22.59 -7.34
N SER A 96 -1.16 23.12 -8.19
CA SER A 96 -1.98 24.30 -7.89
C SER A 96 -3.27 23.84 -7.19
N GLY A 97 -3.54 24.38 -6.01
CA GLY A 97 -4.75 24.10 -5.24
C GLY A 97 -4.54 24.46 -3.77
N ASN A 98 -5.58 24.98 -3.13
CA ASN A 98 -5.56 25.47 -1.74
C ASN A 98 -6.63 24.78 -0.87
N ALA A 99 -6.96 23.52 -1.11
CA ALA A 99 -7.85 22.83 -0.18
C ALA A 99 -7.12 22.65 1.16
N GLN A 100 -7.80 22.98 2.25
CA GLN A 100 -7.28 22.73 3.60
C GLN A 100 -7.33 21.22 3.87
N PHE A 101 -6.27 20.71 4.45
CA PHE A 101 -6.17 19.35 4.96
C PHE A 101 -5.65 19.39 6.40
N GLU A 102 -5.83 18.30 7.11
CA GLU A 102 -5.37 18.15 8.49
C GLU A 102 -4.65 16.81 8.68
N GLU A 103 -3.84 16.72 9.73
CA GLU A 103 -3.27 15.45 10.18
C GLU A 103 -4.37 14.58 10.78
N LEU A 104 -4.45 13.33 10.32
CA LEU A 104 -5.32 12.34 10.95
C LEU A 104 -4.54 11.57 12.02
N THR A 105 -5.22 11.31 13.13
CA THR A 105 -4.64 10.68 14.32
C THR A 105 -5.25 9.31 14.60
N ASP A 106 -4.79 8.62 15.61
CA ASP A 106 -5.35 7.34 16.07
C ASP A 106 -6.85 7.47 16.43
N ALA A 107 -7.27 8.62 16.96
CA ALA A 107 -8.67 8.90 17.27
C ALA A 107 -9.58 8.86 16.02
N ASP A 108 -9.02 9.15 14.84
CA ASP A 108 -9.72 9.13 13.55
C ASP A 108 -9.79 7.71 12.94
N GLY A 109 -9.07 6.74 13.49
CA GLY A 109 -8.95 5.37 12.98
C GLY A 109 -10.28 4.70 12.62
N PRO A 110 -11.33 4.77 13.47
CA PRO A 110 -12.65 4.21 13.13
C PRO A 110 -13.27 4.84 11.89
N GLU A 111 -13.17 6.16 11.72
CA GLU A 111 -13.71 6.88 10.58
C GLU A 111 -12.92 6.60 9.30
N MET A 112 -11.58 6.55 9.41
CA MET A 112 -10.71 6.16 8.30
C MET A 112 -11.05 4.76 7.78
N ARG A 113 -11.26 3.78 8.68
CA ARG A 113 -11.68 2.43 8.29
C ARG A 113 -13.05 2.41 7.60
N ASN A 114 -14.00 3.22 8.07
CA ASN A 114 -15.31 3.31 7.43
C ASN A 114 -15.19 3.85 6.01
N LEU A 115 -14.41 4.91 5.80
CA LEU A 115 -14.15 5.45 4.47
C LEU A 115 -13.43 4.43 3.58
N ALA A 116 -12.44 3.70 4.11
CA ALA A 116 -11.72 2.66 3.38
C ALA A 116 -12.64 1.49 2.98
N ARG A 117 -13.54 1.03 3.86
CA ARG A 117 -14.54 -0.01 3.51
C ARG A 117 -15.48 0.42 2.39
N MET A 118 -15.88 1.70 2.38
CA MET A 118 -16.78 2.25 1.37
C MET A 118 -16.10 2.38 -0.01
N THR A 119 -14.79 2.65 -0.03
CA THR A 119 -14.08 3.06 -1.24
C THR A 119 -13.07 2.04 -1.75
N GLU A 120 -12.74 1.04 -0.94
CA GLU A 120 -11.83 -0.08 -1.24
C GLU A 120 -10.50 0.34 -1.88
N PRO A 121 -9.71 1.26 -1.23
CA PRO A 121 -8.43 1.73 -1.77
C PRO A 121 -7.32 0.67 -1.71
N GLY A 122 -7.62 -0.51 -1.21
CA GLY A 122 -6.72 -1.61 -0.90
C GLY A 122 -6.92 -2.08 0.54
N PRO A 123 -6.07 -2.98 1.06
CA PRO A 123 -6.21 -3.49 2.41
C PRO A 123 -6.09 -2.36 3.45
N PHE A 124 -7.07 -2.29 4.35
CA PHE A 124 -7.08 -1.34 5.46
C PHE A 124 -7.65 -2.06 6.70
N ALA A 125 -6.75 -2.52 7.57
CA ALA A 125 -7.06 -3.25 8.79
C ALA A 125 -7.24 -2.31 9.99
N GLU A 126 -7.37 -2.88 11.17
CA GLU A 126 -7.66 -2.15 12.43
C GLU A 126 -6.62 -1.04 12.72
N LYS A 127 -5.33 -1.35 12.50
CA LYS A 127 -4.20 -0.48 12.81
C LYS A 127 -3.40 -0.02 11.59
N THR A 128 -3.96 -0.13 10.37
CA THR A 128 -3.25 0.30 9.14
C THR A 128 -2.82 1.76 9.22
N HIS A 129 -3.65 2.63 9.82
CA HIS A 129 -3.35 4.05 9.98
C HIS A 129 -2.15 4.33 10.90
N LEU A 130 -1.70 3.35 11.69
CA LEU A 130 -0.50 3.46 12.52
C LEU A 130 0.80 3.09 11.79
N LEU A 131 0.72 2.66 10.53
CA LEU A 131 1.92 2.33 9.73
C LEU A 131 2.70 3.57 9.28
N GLY A 132 2.09 4.74 9.31
CA GLY A 132 2.73 5.99 8.95
C GLY A 132 1.83 7.20 9.10
N ARG A 133 2.26 8.31 8.54
CA ARG A 133 1.51 9.57 8.54
C ARG A 133 0.26 9.44 7.67
N PHE A 134 -0.87 9.97 8.15
CA PHE A 134 -2.11 10.12 7.38
C PHE A 134 -2.59 11.56 7.43
N VAL A 135 -3.12 12.04 6.29
CA VAL A 135 -3.77 13.36 6.17
C VAL A 135 -5.15 13.22 5.55
N GLY A 136 -6.04 14.14 5.87
CA GLY A 136 -7.40 14.11 5.36
C GLY A 136 -7.99 15.48 5.11
N VAL A 137 -9.05 15.50 4.33
CA VAL A 137 -9.94 16.65 4.16
C VAL A 137 -11.26 16.32 4.83
N ARG A 138 -11.77 17.23 5.69
CA ARG A 138 -13.10 17.09 6.27
C ARG A 138 -14.12 17.97 5.55
N GLN A 139 -15.33 17.44 5.46
CA GLN A 139 -16.52 18.15 5.03
C GLN A 139 -17.65 17.88 6.02
N ASN A 140 -18.26 18.91 6.53
CA ASN A 140 -19.32 18.81 7.55
C ASN A 140 -18.92 17.95 8.78
N GLY A 141 -17.64 18.03 9.20
CA GLY A 141 -17.11 17.29 10.33
C GLY A 141 -16.71 15.84 10.03
N GLN A 142 -16.93 15.33 8.81
CA GLN A 142 -16.58 13.95 8.40
C GLN A 142 -15.38 13.93 7.44
N ILE A 143 -14.59 12.86 7.48
CA ILE A 143 -13.47 12.64 6.56
C ILE A 143 -14.02 12.40 5.15
N ALA A 144 -13.88 13.40 4.28
CA ALA A 144 -14.31 13.34 2.88
C ALA A 144 -13.25 12.68 1.98
N ALA A 145 -11.99 12.80 2.33
CA ALA A 145 -10.87 12.16 1.62
C ALA A 145 -9.70 11.96 2.57
N MET A 146 -8.89 10.94 2.31
CA MET A 146 -7.65 10.67 3.04
C MET A 146 -6.55 10.14 2.11
N ALA A 147 -5.32 10.25 2.55
CA ALA A 147 -4.14 9.58 2.03
C ALA A 147 -3.13 9.39 3.16
N GLY A 148 -2.26 8.39 3.04
CA GLY A 148 -1.24 8.17 4.06
C GLY A 148 -0.07 7.34 3.57
N GLU A 149 0.80 6.99 4.49
CA GLU A 149 1.96 6.13 4.27
C GLU A 149 1.65 4.70 4.71
N ARG A 150 2.28 3.71 4.05
CA ARG A 150 2.10 2.30 4.42
C ARG A 150 3.42 1.54 4.47
N MET A 151 3.95 1.07 3.33
CA MET A 151 5.21 0.33 3.28
C MET A 151 6.38 1.29 3.39
N ARG A 152 7.22 1.11 4.41
CA ARG A 152 8.52 1.75 4.52
C ARG A 152 9.59 0.72 4.30
N LEU A 153 10.53 1.01 3.43
CA LEU A 153 11.64 0.15 3.08
C LEU A 153 12.87 1.01 2.75
N PRO A 154 14.08 0.46 2.73
CA PRO A 154 15.29 1.25 2.55
C PRO A 154 15.22 2.21 1.36
N GLY A 155 15.23 3.52 1.63
CA GLY A 155 15.19 4.60 0.65
C GLY A 155 13.81 4.90 0.03
N PHE A 156 12.73 4.19 0.40
CA PHE A 156 11.41 4.35 -0.20
C PHE A 156 10.28 4.31 0.83
N THR A 157 9.21 5.08 0.60
CA THR A 157 7.98 5.01 1.40
C THR A 157 6.76 5.03 0.48
N GLU A 158 5.80 4.14 0.74
CA GLU A 158 4.59 3.99 -0.06
C GLU A 158 3.53 5.02 0.33
N VAL A 159 3.01 5.75 -0.66
CA VAL A 159 1.75 6.49 -0.54
C VAL A 159 0.61 5.51 -0.73
N SER A 160 -0.28 5.41 0.23
CA SER A 160 -1.37 4.43 0.25
C SER A 160 -2.63 4.98 0.92
N GLY A 161 -3.71 4.18 0.92
CA GLY A 161 -4.97 4.56 1.54
C GLY A 161 -5.63 5.78 0.88
N VAL A 162 -5.22 6.10 -0.36
CA VAL A 162 -5.76 7.25 -1.09
C VAL A 162 -7.20 6.97 -1.49
N CYS A 163 -8.13 7.65 -0.86
CA CYS A 163 -9.54 7.49 -1.17
C CYS A 163 -10.34 8.76 -0.90
N THR A 164 -11.47 8.87 -1.61
CA THR A 164 -12.40 10.01 -1.50
C THR A 164 -13.82 9.48 -1.46
N HIS A 165 -14.58 9.95 -0.49
CA HIS A 165 -16.00 9.64 -0.37
C HIS A 165 -16.72 9.91 -1.70
N PRO A 166 -17.64 9.04 -2.16
CA PRO A 166 -18.30 9.19 -3.46
C PRO A 166 -18.88 10.58 -3.70
N ASP A 167 -19.54 11.16 -2.71
CA ASP A 167 -20.20 12.48 -2.82
C ASP A 167 -19.21 13.66 -2.88
N HIS A 168 -17.92 13.40 -2.60
CA HIS A 168 -16.87 14.41 -2.60
C HIS A 168 -15.79 14.17 -3.68
N ARG A 169 -16.11 13.35 -4.68
CA ARG A 169 -15.24 13.15 -5.86
C ARG A 169 -15.28 14.37 -6.79
N GLY A 170 -14.23 14.51 -7.60
CA GLY A 170 -14.14 15.63 -8.56
C GLY A 170 -13.52 16.92 -8.01
N TYR A 171 -13.32 17.05 -6.71
CA TYR A 171 -12.72 18.24 -6.08
C TYR A 171 -11.18 18.23 -6.04
N GLY A 172 -10.53 17.19 -6.57
CA GLY A 172 -9.07 17.08 -6.62
C GLY A 172 -8.41 16.65 -5.30
N TYR A 173 -9.18 16.25 -4.29
CA TYR A 173 -8.63 15.88 -2.96
C TYR A 173 -7.61 14.74 -3.03
N ALA A 174 -7.86 13.71 -3.83
CA ALA A 174 -6.91 12.60 -3.96
C ALA A 174 -5.53 13.07 -4.44
N ALA A 175 -5.47 13.91 -5.47
CA ALA A 175 -4.21 14.45 -5.98
C ALA A 175 -3.51 15.35 -4.94
N LEU A 176 -4.26 16.23 -4.26
CA LEU A 176 -3.73 17.10 -3.21
C LEU A 176 -3.11 16.30 -2.07
N LEU A 177 -3.86 15.33 -1.52
CA LEU A 177 -3.40 14.56 -0.36
C LEU A 177 -2.24 13.62 -0.73
N THR A 178 -2.28 13.02 -1.94
CA THR A 178 -1.13 12.25 -2.46
C THR A 178 0.12 13.13 -2.59
N TYR A 179 -0.03 14.34 -3.13
CA TYR A 179 1.08 15.31 -3.24
C TYR A 179 1.65 15.65 -1.87
N GLU A 180 0.79 15.91 -0.87
CA GLU A 180 1.21 16.30 0.47
C GLU A 180 1.96 15.17 1.19
N ILE A 181 1.48 13.93 1.10
CA ILE A 181 2.19 12.75 1.64
C ILE A 181 3.52 12.56 0.91
N ALA A 182 3.53 12.60 -0.43
CA ALA A 182 4.76 12.43 -1.21
C ALA A 182 5.80 13.52 -0.92
N ARG A 183 5.36 14.77 -0.72
CA ARG A 183 6.21 15.89 -0.31
C ARG A 183 6.86 15.64 1.06
N GLY A 184 6.10 15.12 2.02
CA GLY A 184 6.60 14.73 3.34
C GLY A 184 7.64 13.62 3.26
N ILE A 185 7.40 12.60 2.44
CA ILE A 185 8.33 11.48 2.20
C ILE A 185 9.66 11.99 1.61
N ILE A 186 9.61 12.87 0.61
CA ILE A 186 10.82 13.47 0.01
C ILE A 186 11.58 14.33 1.05
N ALA A 187 10.87 15.11 1.85
CA ALA A 187 11.48 15.91 2.90
C ALA A 187 12.17 15.07 3.98
N ALA A 188 11.67 13.82 4.20
CA ALA A 188 12.29 12.83 5.07
C ALA A 188 13.47 12.07 4.40
N GLY A 189 13.82 12.38 3.17
CA GLY A 189 14.96 11.79 2.44
C GLY A 189 14.66 10.45 1.75
N ALA A 190 13.38 10.08 1.61
CA ALA A 190 12.96 8.87 0.91
C ALA A 190 12.29 9.21 -0.45
N VAL A 191 12.20 8.21 -1.32
CA VAL A 191 11.48 8.33 -2.60
C VAL A 191 10.05 7.80 -2.41
N PRO A 192 9.01 8.61 -2.67
CA PRO A 192 7.64 8.14 -2.65
C PRO A 192 7.37 7.17 -3.79
N PHE A 193 6.67 6.08 -3.49
CA PHE A 193 6.13 5.15 -4.47
C PHE A 193 4.68 4.82 -4.15
N LEU A 194 3.97 4.22 -5.08
CA LEU A 194 2.62 3.72 -4.87
C LEU A 194 2.32 2.53 -5.79
N HIS A 195 1.25 1.79 -5.47
CA HIS A 195 0.67 0.79 -6.35
C HIS A 195 -0.74 1.23 -6.75
N CYS A 196 -1.07 1.03 -8.01
CA CYS A 196 -2.38 1.37 -8.56
C CYS A 196 -2.82 0.32 -9.57
N TYR A 197 -4.12 0.03 -9.64
CA TYR A 197 -4.66 -0.77 -10.73
C TYR A 197 -4.56 0.01 -12.05
N PRO A 198 -4.03 -0.55 -13.14
CA PRO A 198 -3.94 0.16 -14.42
C PRO A 198 -5.32 0.53 -14.98
N SER A 199 -6.36 -0.20 -14.60
CA SER A 199 -7.76 0.11 -14.94
C SER A 199 -8.32 1.35 -14.24
N ASN A 200 -7.69 1.82 -13.14
CA ASN A 200 -8.07 3.05 -12.46
C ASN A 200 -7.46 4.28 -13.14
N VAL A 201 -7.85 4.50 -14.40
CA VAL A 201 -7.32 5.59 -15.25
C VAL A 201 -7.39 6.97 -14.59
N PRO A 202 -8.46 7.35 -13.87
CA PRO A 202 -8.49 8.64 -13.18
C PRO A 202 -7.41 8.79 -12.13
N ALA A 203 -7.10 7.74 -11.35
CA ALA A 203 -6.05 7.77 -10.34
C ALA A 203 -4.67 7.83 -10.98
N VAL A 204 -4.41 7.01 -12.02
CA VAL A 204 -3.13 7.03 -12.76
C VAL A 204 -2.84 8.43 -13.27
N ARG A 205 -3.81 9.07 -13.96
CA ARG A 205 -3.65 10.45 -14.46
C ARG A 205 -3.42 11.47 -13.34
N ALA A 206 -4.07 11.29 -12.19
CA ALA A 206 -3.86 12.18 -11.04
C ALA A 206 -2.43 12.05 -10.50
N TYR A 207 -1.89 10.83 -10.43
CA TYR A 207 -0.51 10.55 -9.98
C TYR A 207 0.53 11.06 -10.99
N GLU A 208 0.33 10.81 -12.29
CA GLU A 208 1.20 11.34 -13.35
C GLU A 208 1.28 12.87 -13.32
N LYS A 209 0.14 13.55 -13.10
CA LYS A 209 0.08 15.02 -13.03
C LYS A 209 0.94 15.60 -11.89
N ILE A 210 1.14 14.88 -10.81
CA ILE A 210 1.94 15.32 -9.66
C ILE A 210 3.38 14.78 -9.68
N GLY A 211 3.77 14.07 -10.75
CA GLY A 211 5.16 13.68 -10.99
C GLY A 211 5.46 12.19 -10.80
N PHE A 212 4.47 11.35 -10.50
CA PHE A 212 4.70 9.90 -10.49
C PHE A 212 4.87 9.36 -11.91
N VAL A 213 5.82 8.46 -12.06
CA VAL A 213 6.07 7.72 -13.32
C VAL A 213 6.00 6.23 -13.05
N THR A 214 5.48 5.48 -14.02
CA THR A 214 5.44 4.01 -13.92
C THR A 214 6.84 3.45 -13.92
N ARG A 215 7.19 2.64 -12.88
CA ARG A 215 8.46 1.94 -12.78
C ARG A 215 8.36 0.53 -13.37
N ARG A 216 7.35 -0.23 -12.95
CA ARG A 216 7.08 -1.59 -13.48
C ARG A 216 5.66 -2.04 -13.14
N THR A 217 5.27 -3.16 -13.71
CA THR A 217 4.06 -3.90 -13.37
C THR A 217 4.40 -5.04 -12.43
N LEU A 218 3.56 -5.24 -11.41
CA LEU A 218 3.63 -6.34 -10.46
C LEU A 218 2.28 -7.07 -10.45
N THR A 219 2.25 -8.25 -9.87
CA THR A 219 1.03 -9.01 -9.62
C THR A 219 0.71 -9.01 -8.13
N ALA A 220 -0.46 -8.49 -7.78
CA ALA A 220 -1.02 -8.61 -6.44
C ALA A 220 -1.91 -9.87 -6.38
N MET A 221 -1.70 -10.70 -5.37
CA MET A 221 -2.43 -11.96 -5.17
C MET A 221 -2.98 -12.03 -3.75
N VAL A 222 -4.19 -12.54 -3.63
CA VAL A 222 -4.80 -12.89 -2.34
C VAL A 222 -4.85 -14.41 -2.24
N LEU A 223 -4.21 -14.94 -1.23
CA LEU A 223 -4.11 -16.37 -0.99
C LEU A 223 -4.79 -16.72 0.33
N THR A 224 -5.49 -17.86 0.33
CA THR A 224 -6.06 -18.48 1.53
C THR A 224 -5.50 -19.90 1.70
N ALA A 225 -5.53 -20.41 2.90
CA ALA A 225 -5.35 -21.85 3.12
C ALA A 225 -6.65 -22.60 2.78
N ASP A 226 -6.50 -23.77 2.17
CA ASP A 226 -7.63 -24.71 1.94
C ASP A 226 -8.25 -25.20 3.24
#